data_bfde0094f2270fb189454a2315903390
#
_entry.id   bfde0094f2270fb189454a2315903390
#
_cell.length_a   1.000
_cell.length_b   1.000
_cell.length_c   1.000
_cell.angle_alpha   90.00
_cell.angle_beta   90.00
_cell.angle_gamma   90.00
#
_symmetry.space_group_name_H-M   'P 1'
#
loop_
_entity.id
_entity.type
_entity.pdbx_description
1 polymer ?
#
loop_
_entity_poly.entity_id
_entity_poly.type
_entity_poly.pdbx_seq_one_letter_code
_entity_poly.pdbx_strand_id
1 'polypeptide(L)'
;MRLSNGEVLLAWPLAQHIVTQGWFYNDGSMHRAIDLRTQIGNTSTQPVYAAEDGTVDQVQDWDGHTKTGMQSYGNMVRLKHAPYEGKPLQTRYAHLSRYCVKLGQQVKEGELIGYSGVTGNVFGAHLHFEVILNGSRTNPLVWLDGDFTTASSQVFTYRPGEHAVEKPADAAQPSGEEVLIDVSHHQGAIDWAKVPYRAIVRIGYRGYGTGKLMKDEQYDANLAGAKASGKLFGFYFFSQAVTVDEACEEADFCASLAPTGYPLFFDSEWGHTTKTGVHDG
;
A
#
# COMPACT_ATOMS: atom_id res chain seq x y z
N MET A 1 -6.89 -16.14 -4.76
CA MET A 1 -8.20 -16.28 -5.50
C MET A 1 -8.27 -15.30 -6.65
N ARG A 2 -8.78 -15.73 -7.82
CA ARG A 2 -9.02 -14.84 -8.97
C ARG A 2 -10.50 -14.55 -9.09
N LEU A 3 -10.84 -13.26 -9.07
CA LEU A 3 -12.21 -12.81 -9.15
C LEU A 3 -12.70 -12.76 -10.61
N SER A 4 -14.01 -12.78 -10.82
CA SER A 4 -14.62 -12.75 -12.16
C SER A 4 -14.33 -11.46 -12.94
N ASN A 5 -13.99 -10.37 -12.24
CA ASN A 5 -13.57 -9.08 -12.83
C ASN A 5 -12.08 -9.04 -13.21
N GLY A 6 -11.32 -10.13 -13.00
CA GLY A 6 -9.90 -10.25 -13.30
C GLY A 6 -8.96 -9.83 -12.16
N GLU A 7 -9.48 -9.36 -11.04
CA GLU A 7 -8.68 -9.06 -9.86
C GLU A 7 -8.12 -10.32 -9.23
N VAL A 8 -6.97 -10.19 -8.59
CA VAL A 8 -6.29 -11.25 -7.85
C VAL A 8 -6.24 -10.87 -6.38
N LEU A 9 -6.86 -11.70 -5.55
CA LEU A 9 -6.70 -11.67 -4.10
C LEU A 9 -5.82 -12.84 -3.69
N LEU A 10 -4.67 -12.55 -3.11
CA LEU A 10 -3.74 -13.55 -2.61
C LEU A 10 -4.14 -13.98 -1.19
N ALA A 11 -4.07 -15.26 -0.91
CA ALA A 11 -4.25 -15.76 0.45
C ALA A 11 -3.06 -15.36 1.33
N TRP A 12 -3.30 -15.19 2.63
CA TRP A 12 -2.22 -14.96 3.59
C TRP A 12 -1.31 -16.17 3.71
N PRO A 13 0.02 -15.95 3.68
CA PRO A 13 0.97 -17.05 3.76
C PRO A 13 1.13 -17.64 5.17
N LEU A 14 0.52 -17.03 6.19
CA LEU A 14 0.48 -17.47 7.58
C LEU A 14 -0.95 -17.50 8.09
N ALA A 15 -1.25 -18.39 9.04
CA ALA A 15 -2.56 -18.47 9.68
C ALA A 15 -2.92 -17.23 10.53
N GLN A 16 -1.92 -16.50 11.03
CA GLN A 16 -2.12 -15.23 11.73
C GLN A 16 -1.66 -14.07 10.88
N HIS A 17 -2.55 -13.13 10.64
CA HIS A 17 -2.33 -11.97 9.80
C HIS A 17 -1.85 -10.79 10.65
N ILE A 18 -0.61 -10.89 11.18
CA ILE A 18 0.00 -9.84 12.01
C ILE A 18 1.21 -9.27 11.31
N VAL A 19 1.10 -8.05 10.82
CA VAL A 19 2.18 -7.33 10.13
C VAL A 19 3.07 -6.66 11.16
N THR A 20 4.35 -6.95 11.14
CA THR A 20 5.37 -6.36 12.03
C THR A 20 6.16 -5.26 11.35
N GLN A 21 6.32 -5.34 10.02
CA GLN A 21 6.97 -4.32 9.20
C GLN A 21 6.20 -4.19 7.88
N GLY A 22 5.85 -2.97 7.51
CA GLY A 22 5.15 -2.64 6.27
C GLY A 22 6.10 -2.37 5.10
N TRP A 23 5.54 -1.78 4.03
CA TRP A 23 6.23 -1.46 2.78
C TRP A 23 7.39 -0.48 2.94
N PHE A 24 7.33 0.39 3.93
CA PHE A 24 8.38 1.33 4.30
C PHE A 24 8.93 1.01 5.68
N TYR A 25 10.22 1.26 5.89
CA TYR A 25 10.81 1.32 7.21
C TYR A 25 10.46 2.64 7.91
N ASN A 26 10.71 2.72 9.23
CA ASN A 26 10.40 3.89 10.03
C ASN A 26 11.20 5.15 9.64
N ASP A 27 12.32 4.99 8.96
CA ASP A 27 13.14 6.08 8.41
C ASP A 27 12.67 6.55 7.03
N GLY A 28 11.54 6.02 6.54
CA GLY A 28 10.99 6.32 5.22
C GLY A 28 11.67 5.58 4.07
N SER A 29 12.71 4.80 4.31
CA SER A 29 13.31 3.97 3.27
C SER A 29 12.39 2.80 2.91
N MET A 30 12.54 2.29 1.69
CA MET A 30 11.65 1.25 1.18
C MET A 30 12.09 -0.15 1.66
N HIS A 31 11.24 -0.83 2.40
CA HIS A 31 11.36 -2.25 2.70
C HIS A 31 11.08 -3.12 1.47
N ARG A 32 10.09 -2.75 0.69
CA ARG A 32 9.64 -3.42 -0.55
C ARG A 32 9.11 -4.83 -0.33
N ALA A 33 8.55 -5.07 0.85
CA ALA A 33 7.97 -6.31 1.32
C ALA A 33 7.03 -6.01 2.50
N ILE A 34 6.49 -7.04 3.09
CA ILE A 34 5.97 -7.01 4.46
C ILE A 34 6.65 -8.10 5.28
N ASP A 35 6.84 -7.82 6.57
CA ASP A 35 7.24 -8.86 7.52
C ASP A 35 6.03 -9.26 8.37
N LEU A 36 5.85 -10.57 8.51
CA LEU A 36 4.75 -11.16 9.24
C LEU A 36 5.26 -11.83 10.52
N ARG A 37 4.55 -11.60 11.62
CA ARG A 37 4.86 -12.19 12.91
C ARG A 37 4.78 -13.70 12.85
N THR A 38 5.82 -14.37 13.32
CA THR A 38 5.85 -15.83 13.46
C THR A 38 5.98 -16.27 14.92
N GLN A 39 6.29 -15.36 15.83
CA GLN A 39 6.31 -15.66 17.27
C GLN A 39 4.90 -15.75 17.82
N ILE A 40 4.47 -16.96 18.17
CA ILE A 40 3.17 -17.27 18.77
C ILE A 40 3.42 -18.07 20.03
N GLY A 41 3.16 -17.47 21.19
CA GLY A 41 3.54 -18.07 22.47
C GLY A 41 5.04 -18.36 22.52
N ASN A 42 5.41 -19.59 22.77
CA ASN A 42 6.83 -20.05 22.84
C ASN A 42 7.37 -20.55 21.50
N THR A 43 6.60 -20.49 20.42
CA THR A 43 6.98 -21.00 19.10
C THR A 43 7.23 -19.85 18.14
N SER A 44 8.38 -19.84 17.47
CA SER A 44 8.74 -18.85 16.44
C SER A 44 8.73 -19.42 15.03
N THR A 45 8.52 -20.74 14.89
CA THR A 45 8.44 -21.42 13.60
C THR A 45 6.98 -21.73 13.29
N GLN A 46 6.47 -21.17 12.20
CA GLN A 46 5.08 -21.33 11.75
C GLN A 46 5.06 -21.98 10.37
N PRO A 47 4.03 -22.80 10.05
CA PRO A 47 3.79 -23.25 8.68
C PRO A 47 3.58 -22.07 7.74
N VAL A 48 4.19 -22.15 6.56
CA VAL A 48 4.07 -21.13 5.50
C VAL A 48 3.39 -21.75 4.30
N TYR A 49 2.36 -21.08 3.79
CA TYR A 49 1.48 -21.56 2.75
C TYR A 49 1.60 -20.74 1.47
N ALA A 50 1.32 -21.38 0.33
CA ALA A 50 1.26 -20.72 -0.96
C ALA A 50 0.11 -19.71 -1.01
N ALA A 51 0.39 -18.48 -1.39
CA ALA A 51 -0.61 -17.39 -1.45
C ALA A 51 -1.56 -17.49 -2.65
N GLU A 52 -1.22 -18.27 -3.67
CA GLU A 52 -2.05 -18.60 -4.83
C GLU A 52 -1.52 -19.88 -5.50
N ASP A 53 -2.34 -20.51 -6.36
CA ASP A 53 -1.92 -21.56 -7.27
C ASP A 53 -0.68 -21.11 -8.07
N GLY A 54 0.32 -21.97 -8.17
CA GLY A 54 1.53 -21.57 -8.88
C GLY A 54 2.53 -22.68 -9.09
N THR A 55 3.67 -22.32 -9.66
CA THR A 55 4.82 -23.20 -9.84
C THR A 55 6.00 -22.64 -9.09
N VAL A 56 6.71 -23.47 -8.35
CA VAL A 56 7.97 -23.10 -7.69
C VAL A 56 9.00 -22.76 -8.77
N ASP A 57 9.32 -21.49 -8.95
CA ASP A 57 10.25 -21.02 -9.98
C ASP A 57 11.63 -20.69 -9.41
N GLN A 58 11.77 -20.64 -8.08
CA GLN A 58 13.06 -20.53 -7.39
C GLN A 58 12.99 -21.11 -5.99
N VAL A 59 14.05 -21.81 -5.61
CA VAL A 59 14.37 -22.18 -4.24
C VAL A 59 15.81 -21.76 -3.95
N GLN A 60 16.10 -21.44 -2.70
CA GLN A 60 17.44 -21.09 -2.25
C GLN A 60 17.72 -21.69 -0.88
N ASP A 61 18.85 -22.35 -0.76
CA ASP A 61 19.44 -22.72 0.52
C ASP A 61 20.37 -21.60 1.00
N TRP A 62 20.26 -21.27 2.26
CA TRP A 62 21.19 -20.34 2.89
C TRP A 62 22.51 -21.07 3.22
N ASP A 63 23.61 -20.41 2.94
CA ASP A 63 24.96 -20.94 3.21
C ASP A 63 25.35 -20.95 4.69
N GLY A 64 24.46 -20.47 5.57
CA GLY A 64 24.66 -20.46 7.03
C GLY A 64 25.37 -19.21 7.56
N HIS A 65 25.90 -18.32 6.72
CA HIS A 65 26.70 -17.18 7.19
C HIS A 65 26.54 -15.88 6.40
N THR A 66 26.31 -15.92 5.09
CA THR A 66 26.23 -14.71 4.26
C THR A 66 24.91 -13.96 4.47
N LYS A 67 24.99 -12.65 4.70
CA LYS A 67 23.84 -11.77 4.98
C LYS A 67 23.64 -10.67 3.94
N THR A 68 24.24 -10.82 2.76
CA THR A 68 24.18 -9.83 1.68
C THR A 68 23.73 -10.46 0.36
N GLY A 69 23.30 -9.63 -0.60
CA GLY A 69 22.83 -10.10 -1.89
C GLY A 69 21.65 -11.07 -1.74
N MET A 70 21.60 -12.09 -2.58
CA MET A 70 20.52 -13.08 -2.53
C MET A 70 20.54 -13.91 -1.23
N GLN A 71 21.70 -14.17 -0.63
CA GLN A 71 21.82 -14.90 0.63
C GLN A 71 21.20 -14.14 1.82
N SER A 72 20.95 -12.82 1.69
CA SER A 72 20.22 -12.06 2.72
C SER A 72 18.80 -12.57 2.95
N TYR A 73 18.15 -13.19 1.96
CA TYR A 73 16.86 -13.83 2.09
C TYR A 73 16.87 -15.15 2.90
N GLY A 74 18.04 -15.71 3.15
CA GLY A 74 18.15 -17.00 3.80
C GLY A 74 17.60 -18.14 2.94
N ASN A 75 17.01 -19.17 3.57
CA ASN A 75 16.21 -20.16 2.85
C ASN A 75 14.97 -19.50 2.29
N MET A 76 14.70 -19.71 0.99
CA MET A 76 13.68 -18.95 0.29
C MET A 76 12.98 -19.81 -0.76
N VAL A 77 11.70 -19.58 -0.92
CA VAL A 77 10.86 -20.08 -2.02
C VAL A 77 10.29 -18.91 -2.78
N ARG A 78 10.28 -19.00 -4.11
CA ARG A 78 9.49 -18.10 -4.96
C ARG A 78 8.54 -18.92 -5.82
N LEU A 79 7.30 -18.44 -5.90
CA LEU A 79 6.26 -19.02 -6.73
C LEU A 79 5.97 -18.10 -7.91
N LYS A 80 5.81 -18.67 -9.08
CA LYS A 80 5.27 -18.03 -10.27
C LYS A 80 3.81 -18.41 -10.42
N HIS A 81 2.94 -17.42 -10.48
CA HIS A 81 1.50 -17.58 -10.62
C HIS A 81 1.04 -17.38 -12.06
N ALA A 82 -0.23 -17.59 -12.34
CA ALA A 82 -0.83 -17.18 -13.60
C ALA A 82 -0.67 -15.63 -13.74
N PRO A 83 -0.43 -15.12 -14.97
CA PRO A 83 -0.23 -13.69 -15.17
C PRO A 83 -1.42 -12.84 -14.66
N TYR A 84 -1.12 -11.67 -14.16
CA TYR A 84 -2.08 -10.62 -13.85
C TYR A 84 -2.02 -9.56 -14.95
N GLU A 85 -3.12 -9.28 -15.63
CA GLU A 85 -3.18 -8.35 -16.79
C GLU A 85 -2.09 -8.63 -17.85
N GLY A 86 -1.81 -9.91 -18.12
CA GLY A 86 -0.75 -10.32 -19.04
C GLY A 86 0.69 -10.14 -18.52
N LYS A 87 0.86 -9.64 -17.29
CA LYS A 87 2.17 -9.42 -16.67
C LYS A 87 2.51 -10.58 -15.73
N PRO A 88 3.79 -11.05 -15.70
CA PRO A 88 4.22 -12.08 -14.75
C PRO A 88 3.96 -11.66 -13.30
N LEU A 89 3.28 -12.52 -12.54
CA LEU A 89 3.02 -12.36 -11.11
C LEU A 89 3.77 -13.44 -10.34
N GLN A 90 4.47 -13.04 -9.28
CA GLN A 90 5.24 -13.94 -8.42
C GLN A 90 5.08 -13.54 -6.95
N THR A 91 5.24 -14.51 -6.04
CA THR A 91 5.38 -14.27 -4.60
C THR A 91 6.67 -14.89 -4.09
N ARG A 92 7.31 -14.24 -3.10
CA ARG A 92 8.53 -14.71 -2.45
C ARG A 92 8.32 -14.83 -0.96
N TYR A 93 8.84 -15.92 -0.41
CA TYR A 93 8.76 -16.32 1.00
C TYR A 93 10.18 -16.53 1.50
N ALA A 94 10.67 -15.69 2.38
CA ALA A 94 12.06 -15.68 2.81
C ALA A 94 12.22 -15.91 4.33
N HIS A 95 13.46 -16.06 4.76
CA HIS A 95 13.88 -16.34 6.13
C HIS A 95 13.34 -17.68 6.68
N LEU A 96 13.06 -18.63 5.78
CA LEU A 96 12.52 -19.93 6.15
C LEU A 96 13.53 -20.74 6.97
N SER A 97 13.06 -21.50 7.95
CA SER A 97 13.89 -22.52 8.59
C SER A 97 14.16 -23.68 7.63
N ARG A 98 13.13 -24.03 6.84
CA ARG A 98 13.19 -25.03 5.76
C ARG A 98 12.02 -24.85 4.81
N TYR A 99 12.15 -25.31 3.61
CA TYR A 99 11.03 -25.47 2.66
C TYR A 99 10.77 -26.95 2.38
N CYS A 100 9.57 -27.30 1.90
CA CYS A 100 9.11 -28.67 1.64
C CYS A 100 8.71 -28.88 0.17
N VAL A 101 9.09 -27.96 -0.70
CA VAL A 101 8.77 -27.99 -2.14
C VAL A 101 10.04 -28.06 -2.98
N LYS A 102 9.92 -28.40 -4.26
CA LYS A 102 11.04 -28.53 -5.19
C LYS A 102 10.86 -27.57 -6.37
N LEU A 103 11.95 -27.14 -6.95
CA LEU A 103 11.95 -26.37 -8.19
C LEU A 103 11.10 -27.08 -9.28
N GLY A 104 10.20 -26.35 -9.90
CA GLY A 104 9.25 -26.87 -10.91
C GLY A 104 8.00 -27.52 -10.33
N GLN A 105 7.88 -27.70 -9.00
CA GLN A 105 6.66 -28.25 -8.39
C GLN A 105 5.50 -27.28 -8.56
N GLN A 106 4.33 -27.81 -8.94
CA GLN A 106 3.07 -27.09 -8.89
C GLN A 106 2.49 -27.18 -7.50
N VAL A 107 2.00 -26.08 -6.99
CA VAL A 107 1.35 -25.95 -5.68
C VAL A 107 0.01 -25.27 -5.81
N LYS A 108 -0.90 -25.58 -4.89
CA LYS A 108 -2.20 -24.94 -4.77
C LYS A 108 -2.19 -23.84 -3.72
N GLU A 109 -3.07 -22.86 -3.88
CA GLU A 109 -3.34 -21.88 -2.82
C GLU A 109 -3.61 -22.60 -1.50
N GLY A 110 -2.95 -22.14 -0.42
CA GLY A 110 -3.05 -22.78 0.89
C GLY A 110 -2.22 -24.06 1.06
N GLU A 111 -1.50 -24.53 0.05
CA GLU A 111 -0.59 -25.68 0.20
C GLU A 111 0.65 -25.32 1.01
N LEU A 112 1.05 -26.20 1.91
CA LEU A 112 2.26 -26.02 2.74
C LEU A 112 3.52 -26.03 1.88
N ILE A 113 4.27 -24.93 1.91
CA ILE A 113 5.51 -24.78 1.13
C ILE A 113 6.78 -24.75 1.99
N GLY A 114 6.64 -24.51 3.30
CA GLY A 114 7.78 -24.45 4.21
C GLY A 114 7.39 -24.03 5.62
N TYR A 115 8.40 -23.63 6.37
CA TYR A 115 8.25 -23.17 7.75
C TYR A 115 9.10 -21.91 7.94
N SER A 116 8.54 -20.92 8.63
CA SER A 116 9.26 -19.70 8.96
C SER A 116 10.47 -19.95 9.87
N GLY A 117 11.41 -19.02 9.90
CA GLY A 117 12.65 -19.17 10.68
C GLY A 117 13.40 -17.87 10.88
N VAL A 118 14.73 -18.00 10.94
CA VAL A 118 15.67 -16.89 11.21
C VAL A 118 16.91 -16.98 10.31
N THR A 119 16.77 -17.50 9.09
CA THR A 119 17.90 -17.65 8.16
C THR A 119 18.13 -16.36 7.36
N GLY A 120 19.37 -16.09 6.94
CA GLY A 120 19.73 -14.88 6.20
C GLY A 120 19.98 -13.66 7.08
N ASN A 121 19.60 -12.47 6.59
CA ASN A 121 19.80 -11.20 7.29
C ASN A 121 18.57 -10.82 8.11
N VAL A 122 18.46 -11.31 9.33
CA VAL A 122 17.31 -11.08 10.21
C VAL A 122 17.76 -10.65 11.62
N PHE A 123 16.93 -9.85 12.29
CA PHE A 123 17.09 -9.52 13.71
C PHE A 123 16.19 -10.35 14.64
N GLY A 124 15.25 -11.10 14.08
CA GLY A 124 14.29 -11.92 14.84
C GLY A 124 13.46 -12.77 13.91
N ALA A 125 12.70 -13.73 14.47
CA ALA A 125 11.87 -14.62 13.70
C ALA A 125 10.70 -13.88 13.06
N HIS A 126 10.60 -13.94 11.74
CA HIS A 126 9.50 -13.42 10.95
C HIS A 126 9.43 -14.12 9.59
N LEU A 127 8.35 -13.97 8.88
CA LEU A 127 8.26 -14.28 7.46
C LEU A 127 8.36 -12.99 6.66
N HIS A 128 9.38 -12.86 5.83
CA HIS A 128 9.49 -11.80 4.83
C HIS A 128 8.75 -12.23 3.58
N PHE A 129 7.74 -11.44 3.19
CA PHE A 129 6.84 -11.75 2.08
C PHE A 129 6.85 -10.64 1.04
N GLU A 130 7.09 -11.01 -0.23
CA GLU A 130 7.08 -10.09 -1.37
C GLU A 130 6.03 -10.50 -2.39
N VAL A 131 5.42 -9.51 -3.04
CA VAL A 131 4.66 -9.66 -4.28
C VAL A 131 5.41 -8.95 -5.40
N ILE A 132 5.64 -9.64 -6.50
CA ILE A 132 6.45 -9.18 -7.62
C ILE A 132 5.58 -9.22 -8.88
N LEU A 133 5.33 -8.05 -9.47
CA LEU A 133 4.60 -7.89 -10.70
C LEU A 133 5.54 -7.36 -11.78
N ASN A 134 5.64 -8.09 -12.89
CA ASN A 134 6.51 -7.72 -14.03
C ASN A 134 7.96 -7.40 -13.63
N GLY A 135 8.51 -8.19 -12.70
CA GLY A 135 9.88 -8.04 -12.19
C GLY A 135 10.06 -6.95 -11.12
N SER A 136 9.05 -6.13 -10.85
CA SER A 136 9.09 -5.09 -9.82
C SER A 136 8.32 -5.52 -8.57
N ARG A 137 8.87 -5.26 -7.38
CA ARG A 137 8.15 -5.49 -6.13
C ARG A 137 7.01 -4.49 -5.98
N THR A 138 5.88 -4.96 -5.49
CA THR A 138 4.67 -4.17 -5.19
C THR A 138 4.30 -4.39 -3.72
N ASN A 139 3.59 -3.43 -3.13
CA ASN A 139 3.17 -3.56 -1.73
C ASN A 139 2.25 -4.78 -1.55
N PRO A 140 2.65 -5.80 -0.77
CA PRO A 140 1.85 -7.03 -0.62
C PRO A 140 0.47 -6.80 -0.03
N LEU A 141 0.28 -5.76 0.80
CA LEU A 141 -0.99 -5.49 1.46
C LEU A 141 -2.13 -5.14 0.50
N VAL A 142 -1.81 -4.69 -0.72
CA VAL A 142 -2.83 -4.43 -1.75
C VAL A 142 -3.30 -5.70 -2.48
N TRP A 143 -2.63 -6.84 -2.25
CA TRP A 143 -2.94 -8.11 -2.90
C TRP A 143 -3.57 -9.13 -1.96
N LEU A 144 -3.35 -9.00 -0.65
CA LEU A 144 -3.74 -9.99 0.34
C LEU A 144 -5.22 -9.85 0.72
N ASP A 145 -5.94 -10.97 0.80
CA ASP A 145 -7.36 -11.05 1.11
C ASP A 145 -7.63 -10.93 2.60
N GLY A 146 -8.63 -10.15 2.97
CA GLY A 146 -9.15 -10.06 4.33
C GLY A 146 -8.37 -9.13 5.27
N ASP A 147 -8.82 -9.12 6.52
CA ASP A 147 -8.30 -8.22 7.55
C ASP A 147 -6.96 -8.68 8.12
N PHE A 148 -6.18 -7.73 8.59
CA PHE A 148 -4.93 -7.97 9.30
C PHE A 148 -4.82 -7.03 10.52
N THR A 149 -3.91 -7.37 11.44
CA THR A 149 -3.54 -6.51 12.56
C THR A 149 -2.09 -6.07 12.40
N THR A 150 -1.77 -4.90 12.97
CA THR A 150 -0.41 -4.39 12.99
C THR A 150 0.18 -4.54 14.38
N ALA A 151 1.43 -4.97 14.46
CA ALA A 151 2.15 -5.08 15.72
C ALA A 151 2.71 -3.75 16.22
N SER A 152 2.70 -2.72 15.36
CA SER A 152 3.12 -1.36 15.71
C SER A 152 2.21 -0.32 15.03
N SER A 153 2.09 0.85 15.65
CA SER A 153 1.35 2.00 15.10
C SER A 153 1.94 2.59 13.81
N GLN A 154 3.08 2.08 13.35
CA GLN A 154 3.83 2.59 12.20
C GLN A 154 3.69 1.74 10.93
N VAL A 155 2.85 0.72 10.93
CA VAL A 155 2.52 -0.01 9.71
C VAL A 155 1.42 0.74 9.00
N PHE A 156 1.75 1.41 7.89
CA PHE A 156 0.76 2.02 7.01
C PHE A 156 -0.17 0.93 6.48
N THR A 157 -1.42 0.97 6.88
CA THR A 157 -2.45 0.01 6.50
C THR A 157 -3.05 0.41 5.16
N TYR A 158 -2.61 -0.22 4.09
CA TYR A 158 -3.41 -0.27 2.87
C TYR A 158 -4.39 -1.44 3.01
N ARG A 159 -5.68 -1.20 2.85
CA ARG A 159 -6.67 -2.27 2.90
C ARG A 159 -6.69 -3.02 1.57
N PRO A 160 -6.83 -4.36 1.58
CA PRO A 160 -7.12 -5.12 0.38
C PRO A 160 -8.41 -4.57 -0.25
N GLY A 161 -8.40 -4.35 -1.55
CA GLY A 161 -9.56 -3.80 -2.27
C GLY A 161 -9.55 -2.28 -2.45
N GLU A 162 -8.59 -1.52 -1.93
CA GLU A 162 -8.46 -0.09 -2.29
C GLU A 162 -8.01 0.13 -3.74
N HIS A 163 -7.58 -0.91 -4.45
CA HIS A 163 -7.52 -0.91 -5.92
C HIS A 163 -8.85 -1.30 -6.58
N ALA A 164 -9.76 -1.91 -5.84
CA ALA A 164 -11.13 -2.15 -6.22
C ALA A 164 -12.02 -1.01 -5.68
N VAL A 165 -11.74 0.21 -6.06
CA VAL A 165 -12.84 1.16 -6.18
C VAL A 165 -13.70 0.54 -7.26
N GLU A 166 -14.83 -0.07 -6.88
CA GLU A 166 -15.86 -0.41 -7.84
C GLU A 166 -16.05 0.83 -8.70
N LYS A 167 -15.57 0.73 -9.94
CA LYS A 167 -15.89 1.71 -10.96
C LYS A 167 -17.42 1.73 -10.97
N PRO A 168 -18.08 2.85 -10.67
CA PRO A 168 -19.52 2.90 -10.81
C PRO A 168 -19.87 2.35 -12.19
N ALA A 169 -20.72 1.32 -12.23
CA ALA A 169 -21.26 0.84 -13.49
C ALA A 169 -21.83 2.07 -14.20
N ASP A 170 -21.40 2.30 -15.47
CA ASP A 170 -21.76 3.44 -16.32
C ASP A 170 -20.96 4.76 -16.11
N ALA A 171 -19.64 4.68 -16.36
CA ALA A 171 -18.96 5.78 -17.02
C ALA A 171 -18.09 5.19 -18.13
N ALA A 172 -18.56 5.31 -19.37
CA ALA A 172 -17.74 5.05 -20.54
C ALA A 172 -16.42 5.80 -20.40
N GLN A 173 -15.28 5.08 -20.43
CA GLN A 173 -13.98 5.73 -20.43
C GLN A 173 -13.88 6.60 -21.68
N PRO A 174 -13.65 7.90 -21.55
CA PRO A 174 -13.16 8.67 -22.68
C PRO A 174 -11.75 8.19 -22.97
N SER A 175 -11.48 7.85 -24.20
CA SER A 175 -10.14 7.63 -24.74
C SER A 175 -9.41 8.99 -24.78
N GLY A 176 -8.73 9.35 -23.67
CA GLY A 176 -8.00 10.61 -23.51
C GLY A 176 -7.56 10.75 -22.06
N GLU A 177 -6.47 11.43 -21.80
CA GLU A 177 -6.03 11.78 -20.45
C GLU A 177 -7.19 12.47 -19.70
N GLU A 178 -7.65 11.87 -18.59
CA GLU A 178 -8.69 12.48 -17.76
C GLU A 178 -8.07 13.68 -17.03
N VAL A 179 -8.43 14.88 -17.43
CA VAL A 179 -8.00 16.10 -16.75
C VAL A 179 -8.82 16.27 -15.48
N LEU A 180 -8.15 16.25 -14.34
CA LEU A 180 -8.72 16.62 -13.04
C LEU A 180 -8.29 18.03 -12.70
N ILE A 181 -9.17 18.77 -12.05
CA ILE A 181 -8.83 20.07 -11.47
C ILE A 181 -8.86 19.98 -9.95
N ASP A 182 -7.94 20.63 -9.30
CA ASP A 182 -7.98 20.87 -7.86
C ASP A 182 -8.73 22.18 -7.55
N VAL A 183 -9.52 22.15 -6.50
CA VAL A 183 -10.30 23.33 -6.09
C VAL A 183 -10.17 23.57 -4.59
N SER A 184 -10.02 24.85 -4.25
CA SER A 184 -9.83 25.33 -2.88
C SER A 184 -10.49 26.71 -2.70
N HIS A 185 -10.24 27.37 -1.57
CA HIS A 185 -10.70 28.74 -1.34
C HIS A 185 -10.10 29.76 -2.35
N HIS A 186 -8.96 29.43 -2.98
CA HIS A 186 -8.30 30.33 -3.94
C HIS A 186 -9.15 30.63 -5.17
N GLN A 187 -10.03 29.71 -5.58
CA GLN A 187 -10.95 29.91 -6.70
C GLN A 187 -12.22 30.68 -6.32
N GLY A 188 -12.44 30.94 -5.01
CA GLY A 188 -13.67 31.57 -4.53
C GLY A 188 -14.93 30.78 -4.87
N ALA A 189 -16.01 31.46 -5.21
CA ALA A 189 -17.27 30.81 -5.60
C ALA A 189 -17.18 30.25 -7.02
N ILE A 190 -17.45 28.95 -7.17
CA ILE A 190 -17.32 28.22 -8.44
C ILE A 190 -18.70 28.02 -9.06
N ASP A 191 -18.85 28.40 -10.33
CA ASP A 191 -20.00 28.05 -11.17
C ASP A 191 -19.82 26.63 -11.71
N TRP A 192 -20.27 25.65 -10.95
CA TRP A 192 -20.12 24.24 -11.26
C TRP A 192 -20.77 23.79 -12.57
N ALA A 193 -21.73 24.54 -13.08
CA ALA A 193 -22.34 24.25 -14.39
C ALA A 193 -21.35 24.48 -15.54
N LYS A 194 -20.40 25.39 -15.35
CA LYS A 194 -19.37 25.73 -16.35
C LYS A 194 -18.07 24.94 -16.22
N VAL A 195 -17.86 24.20 -15.14
CA VAL A 195 -16.68 23.37 -14.97
C VAL A 195 -16.77 22.16 -15.90
N PRO A 196 -15.86 21.97 -16.87
CA PRO A 196 -15.93 20.85 -17.82
C PRO A 196 -15.29 19.56 -17.26
N TYR A 197 -14.55 19.64 -16.16
CA TYR A 197 -13.71 18.57 -15.62
C TYR A 197 -14.27 18.02 -14.31
N ARG A 198 -13.80 16.83 -13.91
CA ARG A 198 -13.97 16.33 -12.55
C ARG A 198 -12.99 17.06 -11.61
N ALA A 199 -13.35 17.14 -10.34
CA ALA A 199 -12.60 17.93 -9.37
C ALA A 199 -12.21 17.12 -8.13
N ILE A 200 -11.00 17.41 -7.62
CA ILE A 200 -10.59 17.09 -6.26
C ILE A 200 -10.75 18.33 -5.39
N VAL A 201 -11.41 18.17 -4.24
CA VAL A 201 -11.77 19.29 -3.36
C VAL A 201 -10.82 19.33 -2.17
N ARG A 202 -10.22 20.50 -1.91
CA ARG A 202 -9.33 20.67 -0.75
C ARG A 202 -10.12 20.59 0.55
N ILE A 203 -9.76 19.65 1.44
CA ILE A 203 -10.32 19.55 2.78
C ILE A 203 -9.77 20.67 3.66
N GLY A 204 -8.48 20.88 3.60
CA GLY A 204 -7.80 21.82 4.45
C GLY A 204 -6.28 21.83 4.25
N TYR A 205 -5.60 22.40 5.19
CA TYR A 205 -4.15 22.56 5.18
C TYR A 205 -3.59 22.70 6.60
N ARG A 206 -2.30 22.41 6.76
CA ARG A 206 -1.57 22.78 7.96
C ARG A 206 -1.00 24.18 7.80
N GLY A 207 -1.34 25.07 8.71
CA GLY A 207 -0.90 26.47 8.62
C GLY A 207 0.61 26.62 8.80
N TYR A 208 1.26 27.27 7.82
CA TYR A 208 2.70 27.54 7.86
C TYR A 208 3.09 28.33 9.12
N GLY A 209 4.11 27.86 9.81
CA GLY A 209 4.63 28.49 11.04
C GLY A 209 3.74 28.38 12.27
N THR A 210 2.47 28.00 12.14
CA THR A 210 1.56 27.79 13.28
C THR A 210 1.35 26.33 13.61
N GLY A 211 1.58 25.42 12.66
CA GLY A 211 1.33 23.98 12.78
C GLY A 211 -0.14 23.60 12.95
N LYS A 212 -1.06 24.57 12.89
CA LYS A 212 -2.49 24.32 13.10
C LYS A 212 -3.15 23.72 11.86
N LEU A 213 -3.98 22.69 12.08
CA LEU A 213 -4.85 22.16 11.05
C LEU A 213 -6.02 23.11 10.82
N MET A 214 -6.24 23.45 9.57
CA MET A 214 -7.28 24.42 9.16
C MET A 214 -8.12 23.80 8.04
N LYS A 215 -9.45 23.82 8.22
CA LYS A 215 -10.38 23.47 7.17
C LYS A 215 -10.36 24.55 6.09
N ASP A 216 -10.40 24.14 4.82
CA ASP A 216 -10.52 25.10 3.73
C ASP A 216 -11.84 25.87 3.80
N GLU A 217 -11.80 27.19 3.67
CA GLU A 217 -12.96 28.07 3.83
C GLU A 217 -14.08 27.78 2.82
N GLN A 218 -13.73 27.27 1.65
CA GLN A 218 -14.70 26.92 0.60
C GLN A 218 -15.02 25.41 0.56
N TYR A 219 -14.51 24.62 1.51
CA TYR A 219 -14.67 23.16 1.49
C TYR A 219 -16.14 22.74 1.35
N ASP A 220 -17.03 23.26 2.21
CA ASP A 220 -18.44 22.86 2.22
C ASP A 220 -19.16 23.25 0.93
N ALA A 221 -18.88 24.45 0.42
CA ALA A 221 -19.46 24.95 -0.81
C ALA A 221 -18.95 24.15 -2.03
N ASN A 222 -17.65 23.89 -2.10
CA ASN A 222 -17.03 23.11 -3.16
C ASN A 222 -17.50 21.65 -3.13
N LEU A 223 -17.59 21.04 -1.96
CA LEU A 223 -18.11 19.69 -1.79
C LEU A 223 -19.56 19.58 -2.28
N ALA A 224 -20.42 20.50 -1.84
CA ALA A 224 -21.83 20.51 -2.23
C ALA A 224 -21.98 20.70 -3.75
N GLY A 225 -21.25 21.65 -4.32
CA GLY A 225 -21.33 21.97 -5.75
C GLY A 225 -20.76 20.85 -6.64
N ALA A 226 -19.61 20.27 -6.28
CA ALA A 226 -19.01 19.14 -6.99
C ALA A 226 -19.90 17.90 -6.96
N LYS A 227 -20.53 17.61 -5.82
CA LYS A 227 -21.49 16.50 -5.68
C LYS A 227 -22.74 16.74 -6.53
N ALA A 228 -23.38 17.91 -6.41
CA ALA A 228 -24.60 18.23 -7.11
C ALA A 228 -24.43 18.22 -8.64
N SER A 229 -23.24 18.58 -9.13
CA SER A 229 -22.90 18.57 -10.56
C SER A 229 -22.37 17.20 -11.06
N GLY A 230 -22.22 16.20 -10.19
CA GLY A 230 -21.63 14.89 -10.52
C GLY A 230 -20.14 14.94 -10.86
N LYS A 231 -19.44 16.00 -10.47
CA LYS A 231 -18.02 16.24 -10.82
C LYS A 231 -17.03 15.91 -9.70
N LEU A 232 -17.51 15.54 -8.52
CA LEU A 232 -16.63 15.14 -7.43
C LEU A 232 -15.87 13.87 -7.79
N PHE A 233 -14.54 13.97 -7.80
CA PHE A 233 -13.63 12.84 -7.96
C PHE A 233 -13.07 12.39 -6.62
N GLY A 234 -12.59 13.33 -5.81
CA GLY A 234 -11.93 13.02 -4.55
C GLY A 234 -11.62 14.28 -3.74
N PHE A 235 -10.72 14.11 -2.82
CA PHE A 235 -10.29 15.16 -1.89
C PHE A 235 -8.78 15.27 -1.86
N TYR A 236 -8.28 16.44 -1.46
CA TYR A 236 -6.87 16.58 -1.13
C TYR A 236 -6.68 17.44 0.13
N PHE A 237 -5.53 17.26 0.76
CA PHE A 237 -5.08 18.04 1.88
C PHE A 237 -3.70 18.61 1.56
N PHE A 238 -3.50 19.91 1.77
CA PHE A 238 -2.19 20.54 1.60
C PHE A 238 -1.35 20.30 2.84
N SER A 239 -0.46 19.30 2.74
CA SER A 239 0.34 18.80 3.85
C SER A 239 1.62 19.61 4.01
N GLN A 240 1.92 19.96 5.26
CA GLN A 240 3.21 20.51 5.69
C GLN A 240 3.78 19.73 6.86
N ALA A 241 3.36 18.49 7.03
CA ALA A 241 3.86 17.59 8.04
C ALA A 241 5.35 17.32 7.82
N VAL A 242 6.15 17.51 8.85
CA VAL A 242 7.60 17.21 8.90
C VAL A 242 7.90 16.03 9.81
N THR A 243 6.90 15.56 10.55
CA THR A 243 6.97 14.39 11.43
C THR A 243 5.84 13.41 11.13
N VAL A 244 6.01 12.17 11.57
CA VAL A 244 4.97 11.13 11.44
C VAL A 244 3.73 11.51 12.25
N ASP A 245 3.90 12.05 13.45
CA ASP A 245 2.79 12.46 14.31
C ASP A 245 1.95 13.54 13.64
N GLU A 246 2.59 14.54 13.03
CA GLU A 246 1.89 15.57 12.25
C GLU A 246 1.14 15.00 11.05
N ALA A 247 1.74 14.04 10.34
CA ALA A 247 1.06 13.37 9.21
C ALA A 247 -0.16 12.56 9.69
N CYS A 248 -0.07 11.90 10.86
CA CYS A 248 -1.21 11.20 11.46
C CYS A 248 -2.32 12.18 11.87
N GLU A 249 -1.98 13.33 12.47
CA GLU A 249 -2.96 14.38 12.80
C GLU A 249 -3.68 14.89 11.53
N GLU A 250 -2.95 15.10 10.43
CA GLU A 250 -3.52 15.50 9.16
C GLU A 250 -4.47 14.44 8.59
N ALA A 251 -4.08 13.17 8.67
CA ALA A 251 -4.92 12.05 8.24
C ALA A 251 -6.21 11.95 9.06
N ASP A 252 -6.12 12.04 10.39
CA ASP A 252 -7.28 12.03 11.29
C ASP A 252 -8.21 13.22 11.03
N PHE A 253 -7.63 14.40 10.81
CA PHE A 253 -8.40 15.58 10.44
C PHE A 253 -9.17 15.37 9.14
N CYS A 254 -8.52 14.83 8.11
CA CYS A 254 -9.16 14.50 6.84
C CYS A 254 -10.26 13.46 7.01
N ALA A 255 -10.00 12.39 7.77
CA ALA A 255 -10.97 11.33 8.02
C ALA A 255 -12.23 11.84 8.74
N SER A 256 -12.11 12.89 9.57
CA SER A 256 -13.24 13.51 10.26
C SER A 256 -14.17 14.32 9.35
N LEU A 257 -13.66 14.77 8.19
CA LEU A 257 -14.37 15.68 7.29
C LEU A 257 -14.74 15.06 5.93
N ALA A 258 -13.88 14.18 5.40
CA ALA A 258 -14.09 13.58 4.09
C ALA A 258 -15.21 12.54 4.11
N PRO A 259 -16.17 12.59 3.17
CA PRO A 259 -17.11 11.51 2.97
C PRO A 259 -16.37 10.23 2.56
N THR A 260 -16.82 9.08 3.06
CA THR A 260 -16.29 7.77 2.69
C THR A 260 -16.53 7.45 1.21
N GLY A 261 -15.65 6.63 0.61
CA GLY A 261 -15.79 6.16 -0.76
C GLY A 261 -15.19 7.07 -1.84
N TYR A 262 -14.41 8.06 -1.46
CA TYR A 262 -13.67 8.93 -2.39
C TYR A 262 -12.18 8.88 -2.13
N PRO A 263 -11.33 8.97 -3.18
CA PRO A 263 -9.87 9.08 -3.02
C PRO A 263 -9.49 10.32 -2.20
N LEU A 264 -8.48 10.16 -1.35
CA LEU A 264 -7.86 11.23 -0.60
C LEU A 264 -6.39 11.34 -1.00
N PHE A 265 -5.98 12.53 -1.42
CA PHE A 265 -4.61 12.85 -1.82
C PHE A 265 -3.97 13.76 -0.78
N PHE A 266 -2.69 13.53 -0.49
CA PHE A 266 -1.87 14.45 0.28
C PHE A 266 -0.94 15.18 -0.70
N ASP A 267 -1.15 16.48 -0.81
CA ASP A 267 -0.32 17.37 -1.60
C ASP A 267 0.82 17.86 -0.71
N SER A 268 2.02 17.37 -0.98
CA SER A 268 3.22 17.69 -0.21
C SER A 268 4.25 18.34 -1.14
N GLU A 269 4.33 19.65 -1.09
CA GLU A 269 5.30 20.41 -1.86
C GLU A 269 6.59 20.63 -1.05
N TRP A 270 7.69 20.08 -1.55
CA TRP A 270 9.03 20.35 -1.03
C TRP A 270 9.53 21.67 -1.62
N GLY A 271 9.40 22.75 -0.88
CA GLY A 271 10.06 23.99 -1.21
C GLY A 271 11.55 23.94 -0.87
N HIS A 272 12.42 24.40 -1.76
CA HIS A 272 13.79 24.71 -1.40
C HIS A 272 13.81 25.95 -0.48
N THR A 273 14.30 25.80 0.75
CA THR A 273 14.63 26.98 1.55
C THR A 273 15.82 27.68 0.92
N THR A 274 15.61 28.84 0.38
CA THR A 274 16.71 29.75 0.07
C THR A 274 17.35 30.22 1.38
N LYS A 275 18.55 30.79 1.33
CA LYS A 275 19.25 31.38 2.51
C LYS A 275 18.40 32.40 3.27
N THR A 276 17.27 32.81 2.74
CA THR A 276 16.30 33.75 3.33
C THR A 276 15.11 33.07 3.99
N GLY A 277 15.02 31.72 3.98
CA GLY A 277 13.91 30.98 4.57
C GLY A 277 12.60 31.07 3.76
N VAL A 278 12.64 31.51 2.53
CA VAL A 278 11.50 31.54 1.61
C VAL A 278 11.50 30.23 0.82
N HIS A 279 10.34 29.55 0.80
CA HIS A 279 10.13 28.39 -0.06
C HIS A 279 9.82 28.86 -1.47
N ASP A 280 10.64 28.44 -2.43
CA ASP A 280 10.33 28.55 -3.85
C ASP A 280 9.55 27.27 -4.22
N GLY A 281 8.28 27.42 -4.57
CA GLY A 281 7.38 26.35 -4.99
C GLY A 281 7.72 25.76 -6.34
#